data_9490fd458b65f7a2ba4650d95d0a7de8
#
_entry.id   9490fd458b65f7a2ba4650d95d0a7de8
#
_cell.length_a   1.000
_cell.length_b   1.000
_cell.length_c   1.000
_cell.angle_alpha   90.00
_cell.angle_beta   90.00
_cell.angle_gamma   90.00
#
_symmetry.space_group_name_H-M   'P 1'
#
loop_
_entity.id
_entity.type
_entity.pdbx_description
1 polymer ?
#
loop_
_entity_poly.entity_id
_entity_poly.type
_entity_poly.pdbx_seq_one_letter_code
_entity_poly.pdbx_strand_id
1 'polypeptide(L)'
;LNQVSDAEKEFGGIRLWGTIGWIVAGQVVGFLALEKNPGDLVMTFKIAGAISLVFGIYSFFLPDTPPPKAGKDVSFREIVGLDALKVLKIKNYAVFFIASILICIPLAFYYGQANIFLNEIGMQGAAQKMSLGQMSEAVFLFLMPWFFRRLGVKYMLLVGMLAWVVRYLCFAYGDLDSGLWMLYLGIILHGICYDFFFVTGNIYTDQVAGPQVRSSAQGLITLATYGLGMYIGFWAAGAIAGANVILDAGGEVTNHHWDKVWLFPAMFAAGVTVLFLLFFKKSEKQDIA
;
A
#
# COMPACT_ATOMS: atom_id res chain seq x y z
N LEU A 1 6.13 5.87 19.79
CA LEU A 1 5.55 4.89 20.74
C LEU A 1 6.21 4.97 22.12
N ASN A 2 7.47 5.43 22.24
CA ASN A 2 8.16 5.58 23.53
C ASN A 2 7.48 6.57 24.50
N GLN A 3 6.59 7.43 24.00
CA GLN A 3 5.88 8.45 24.76
C GLN A 3 4.44 8.03 25.15
N VAL A 4 4.02 6.82 24.78
CA VAL A 4 2.68 6.29 25.07
C VAL A 4 2.77 5.22 26.14
N SER A 5 1.78 5.20 27.04
CA SER A 5 1.76 4.28 28.18
C SER A 5 1.43 2.83 27.77
N ASP A 6 0.60 2.64 26.75
CA ASP A 6 0.20 1.34 26.21
C ASP A 6 0.21 1.37 24.67
N ALA A 7 1.39 1.07 24.12
CA ALA A 7 1.59 1.13 22.67
C ALA A 7 0.69 0.18 21.88
N GLU A 8 0.29 -0.96 22.46
CA GLU A 8 -0.57 -1.94 21.76
C GLU A 8 -2.00 -1.42 21.59
N LYS A 9 -2.53 -0.75 22.62
CA LYS A 9 -3.89 -0.17 22.57
C LYS A 9 -3.94 1.15 21.79
N GLU A 10 -2.93 1.99 21.93
CA GLU A 10 -2.94 3.36 21.39
C GLU A 10 -2.44 3.43 19.93
N PHE A 11 -1.67 2.45 19.47
CA PHE A 11 -1.10 2.44 18.11
C PHE A 11 -2.15 2.58 17.00
N GLY A 12 -3.28 1.89 17.11
CA GLY A 12 -4.36 1.98 16.12
C GLY A 12 -4.92 3.39 15.98
N GLY A 13 -5.14 4.07 17.13
CA GLY A 13 -5.59 5.47 17.15
C GLY A 13 -4.57 6.44 16.55
N ILE A 14 -3.30 6.26 16.88
CA ILE A 14 -2.21 7.10 16.33
C ILE A 14 -2.11 6.89 14.81
N ARG A 15 -2.16 5.65 14.34
CA ARG A 15 -2.10 5.32 12.91
C ARG A 15 -3.29 5.89 12.15
N LEU A 16 -4.49 5.92 12.74
CA LEU A 16 -5.70 6.44 12.11
C LEU A 16 -5.55 7.91 11.66
N TRP A 17 -4.77 8.73 12.39
CA TRP A 17 -4.49 10.10 11.99
C TRP A 17 -3.77 10.21 10.64
N GLY A 18 -2.93 9.22 10.30
CA GLY A 18 -2.31 9.15 8.99
C GLY A 18 -3.35 8.94 7.88
N THR A 19 -4.30 8.02 8.08
CA THR A 19 -5.39 7.76 7.12
C THR A 19 -6.31 8.98 6.98
N ILE A 20 -6.63 9.66 8.10
CA ILE A 20 -7.39 10.94 8.08
C ILE A 20 -6.65 11.99 7.26
N GLY A 21 -5.32 12.12 7.45
CA GLY A 21 -4.48 13.05 6.67
C GLY A 21 -4.57 12.79 5.16
N TRP A 22 -4.56 11.53 4.73
CA TRP A 22 -4.74 11.15 3.34
C TRP A 22 -6.13 11.55 2.80
N ILE A 23 -7.19 11.28 3.57
CA ILE A 23 -8.56 11.67 3.20
C ILE A 23 -8.64 13.18 3.01
N VAL A 24 -8.13 13.95 3.99
CA VAL A 24 -8.13 15.42 3.94
C VAL A 24 -7.36 15.92 2.72
N ALA A 25 -6.15 15.37 2.46
CA ALA A 25 -5.37 15.77 1.30
C ALA A 25 -6.12 15.52 -0.03
N GLY A 26 -6.74 14.34 -0.20
CA GLY A 26 -7.56 14.03 -1.38
C GLY A 26 -8.76 14.97 -1.54
N GLN A 27 -9.44 15.31 -0.43
CA GLN A 27 -10.54 16.27 -0.46
C GLN A 27 -10.08 17.68 -0.82
N VAL A 28 -8.94 18.13 -0.31
CA VAL A 28 -8.36 19.45 -0.64
C VAL A 28 -7.99 19.52 -2.12
N VAL A 29 -7.33 18.50 -2.67
CA VAL A 29 -6.99 18.45 -4.10
C VAL A 29 -8.25 18.53 -4.97
N GLY A 30 -9.28 17.75 -4.64
CA GLY A 30 -10.53 17.76 -5.39
C GLY A 30 -11.32 19.07 -5.22
N PHE A 31 -11.41 19.63 -4.00
CA PHE A 31 -12.10 20.89 -3.73
C PHE A 31 -11.46 22.08 -4.44
N LEU A 32 -10.15 22.15 -4.47
CA LEU A 32 -9.38 23.16 -5.19
C LEU A 32 -9.28 22.88 -6.69
N ALA A 33 -9.83 21.75 -7.15
CA ALA A 33 -9.80 21.33 -8.55
C ALA A 33 -8.39 21.28 -9.18
N LEU A 34 -7.37 20.94 -8.38
CA LEU A 34 -5.96 21.00 -8.79
C LEU A 34 -5.58 19.93 -9.84
N GLU A 35 -6.47 18.98 -10.11
CA GLU A 35 -6.27 17.93 -11.13
C GLU A 35 -6.92 18.25 -12.48
N LYS A 36 -7.60 19.40 -12.62
CA LYS A 36 -8.30 19.76 -13.86
C LYS A 36 -7.35 20.14 -15.01
N ASN A 37 -6.25 20.80 -14.68
CA ASN A 37 -5.26 21.19 -15.68
C ASN A 37 -3.86 20.74 -15.22
N PRO A 38 -2.98 20.30 -16.13
CA PRO A 38 -1.61 19.89 -15.79
C PRO A 38 -0.81 20.95 -15.04
N GLY A 39 -1.02 22.23 -15.32
CA GLY A 39 -0.36 23.35 -14.64
C GLY A 39 -0.76 23.51 -13.19
N ASP A 40 -1.99 23.13 -12.82
CA ASP A 40 -2.51 23.24 -11.46
C ASP A 40 -1.91 22.19 -10.53
N LEU A 41 -1.44 21.04 -11.06
CA LEU A 41 -0.73 20.02 -10.30
C LEU A 41 0.54 20.54 -9.62
N VAL A 42 1.18 21.57 -10.16
CA VAL A 42 2.33 22.22 -9.51
C VAL A 42 1.98 22.76 -8.12
N MET A 43 0.71 23.14 -7.91
CA MET A 43 0.26 23.64 -6.62
C MET A 43 0.29 22.54 -5.55
N THR A 44 0.06 21.28 -5.90
CA THR A 44 0.15 20.15 -4.98
C THR A 44 1.55 20.00 -4.40
N PHE A 45 2.59 20.18 -5.23
CA PHE A 45 3.99 20.17 -4.77
C PHE A 45 4.30 21.36 -3.86
N LYS A 46 3.78 22.56 -4.18
CA LYS A 46 3.98 23.75 -3.35
C LYS A 46 3.32 23.57 -1.99
N ILE A 47 2.09 23.05 -1.93
CA ILE A 47 1.39 22.77 -0.68
C ILE A 47 2.14 21.71 0.12
N ALA A 48 2.54 20.60 -0.49
CA ALA A 48 3.32 19.56 0.17
C ALA A 48 4.66 20.10 0.71
N GLY A 49 5.36 20.91 -0.07
CA GLY A 49 6.61 21.55 0.35
C GLY A 49 6.41 22.47 1.55
N ALA A 50 5.38 23.32 1.53
CA ALA A 50 5.07 24.22 2.65
C ALA A 50 4.72 23.45 3.93
N ILE A 51 3.85 22.41 3.83
CA ILE A 51 3.50 21.56 4.97
C ILE A 51 4.74 20.82 5.50
N SER A 52 5.61 20.32 4.63
CA SER A 52 6.84 19.64 5.03
C SER A 52 7.80 20.56 5.77
N LEU A 53 7.92 21.83 5.35
CA LEU A 53 8.72 22.84 6.06
C LEU A 53 8.16 23.12 7.46
N VAL A 54 6.85 23.32 7.57
CA VAL A 54 6.18 23.53 8.87
C VAL A 54 6.40 22.32 9.78
N PHE A 55 6.24 21.11 9.26
CA PHE A 55 6.45 19.88 10.01
C PHE A 55 7.93 19.71 10.40
N GLY A 56 8.86 20.06 9.51
CA GLY A 56 10.30 20.07 9.80
C GLY A 56 10.65 20.99 10.95
N ILE A 57 10.10 22.23 10.97
CA ILE A 57 10.28 23.17 12.07
C ILE A 57 9.64 22.61 13.35
N TYR A 58 8.42 22.06 13.27
CA TYR A 58 7.73 21.48 14.41
C TYR A 58 8.52 20.31 15.04
N SER A 59 9.27 19.53 14.23
CA SER A 59 10.05 18.40 14.72
C SER A 59 11.11 18.78 15.80
N PHE A 60 11.59 20.03 15.80
CA PHE A 60 12.52 20.52 16.83
C PHE A 60 11.86 20.73 18.20
N PHE A 61 10.54 20.75 18.26
CA PHE A 61 9.77 20.90 19.50
C PHE A 61 9.26 19.58 20.07
N LEU A 62 9.55 18.46 19.37
CA LEU A 62 9.14 17.13 19.85
C LEU A 62 9.98 16.70 21.06
N PRO A 63 9.40 15.86 21.97
CA PRO A 63 10.14 15.33 23.10
C PRO A 63 11.36 14.51 22.66
N ASP A 64 12.44 14.61 23.42
CA ASP A 64 13.65 13.84 23.16
C ASP A 64 13.38 12.34 23.35
N THR A 65 13.74 11.55 22.36
CA THR A 65 13.54 10.09 22.34
C THR A 65 14.86 9.39 21.96
N PRO A 66 15.82 9.32 22.90
CA PRO A 66 17.10 8.70 22.61
C PRO A 66 16.93 7.22 22.24
N PRO A 67 17.70 6.71 21.26
CA PRO A 67 17.62 5.31 20.87
C PRO A 67 18.03 4.39 22.03
N PRO A 68 17.43 3.19 22.18
CA PRO A 68 17.68 2.28 23.29
C PRO A 68 19.16 1.85 23.44
N LYS A 69 19.95 1.94 22.38
CA LYS A 69 21.37 1.63 22.35
C LYS A 69 22.27 2.88 22.25
N ALA A 70 21.76 4.07 22.60
CA ALA A 70 22.58 5.29 22.62
C ALA A 70 23.82 5.09 23.50
N GLY A 71 25.00 5.41 22.96
CA GLY A 71 26.28 5.27 23.65
C GLY A 71 26.83 3.84 23.78
N LYS A 72 26.25 2.85 23.09
CA LYS A 72 26.76 1.48 23.01
C LYS A 72 27.44 1.25 21.67
N ASP A 73 28.50 0.46 21.67
CA ASP A 73 29.11 -0.02 20.42
C ASP A 73 28.14 -0.93 19.70
N VAL A 74 27.69 -0.51 18.54
CA VAL A 74 26.84 -1.30 17.65
C VAL A 74 27.63 -1.74 16.43
N SER A 75 27.58 -3.01 16.11
CA SER A 75 28.25 -3.54 14.92
C SER A 75 27.56 -3.05 13.65
N PHE A 76 28.31 -2.91 12.55
CA PHE A 76 27.73 -2.58 11.24
C PHE A 76 26.60 -3.54 10.85
N ARG A 77 26.74 -4.82 11.20
CA ARG A 77 25.74 -5.86 10.98
C ARG A 77 24.41 -5.56 11.70
N GLU A 78 24.47 -5.05 12.92
CA GLU A 78 23.28 -4.65 13.69
C GLU A 78 22.65 -3.38 13.11
N ILE A 79 23.46 -2.40 12.68
CA ILE A 79 22.98 -1.16 12.07
C ILE A 79 22.21 -1.47 10.79
N VAL A 80 22.74 -2.34 9.93
CA VAL A 80 22.10 -2.74 8.66
C VAL A 80 20.97 -3.77 8.88
N GLY A 81 20.83 -4.30 10.10
CA GLY A 81 19.78 -5.25 10.43
C GLY A 81 19.92 -6.63 9.78
N LEU A 82 21.15 -7.05 9.43
CA LEU A 82 21.40 -8.33 8.74
C LEU A 82 20.93 -9.55 9.54
N ASP A 83 20.77 -9.42 10.85
CA ASP A 83 20.24 -10.50 11.68
C ASP A 83 18.77 -10.84 11.37
N ALA A 84 18.02 -9.90 10.83
CA ALA A 84 16.66 -10.14 10.34
C ALA A 84 16.61 -11.14 9.17
N LEU A 85 17.70 -11.28 8.39
CA LEU A 85 17.76 -12.27 7.31
C LEU A 85 17.59 -13.70 7.82
N LYS A 86 17.83 -13.95 9.12
CA LYS A 86 17.60 -15.28 9.74
C LYS A 86 16.13 -15.68 9.68
N VAL A 87 15.21 -14.72 9.68
CA VAL A 87 13.76 -14.96 9.61
C VAL A 87 13.37 -15.58 8.25
N LEU A 88 14.11 -15.29 7.18
CA LEU A 88 13.92 -15.88 5.86
C LEU A 88 14.23 -17.39 5.79
N LYS A 89 14.89 -17.96 6.80
CA LYS A 89 15.07 -19.41 6.92
C LYS A 89 13.78 -20.13 7.26
N ILE A 90 12.78 -19.43 7.78
CA ILE A 90 11.45 -19.97 8.07
C ILE A 90 10.67 -20.01 6.75
N LYS A 91 10.39 -21.22 6.26
CA LYS A 91 9.80 -21.44 4.92
C LYS A 91 8.55 -20.61 4.65
N ASN A 92 7.60 -20.58 5.58
CA ASN A 92 6.38 -19.81 5.41
C ASN A 92 6.65 -18.29 5.35
N TYR A 93 7.60 -17.81 6.16
CA TYR A 93 7.98 -16.41 6.13
C TYR A 93 8.68 -16.04 4.81
N ALA A 94 9.55 -16.90 4.30
CA ALA A 94 10.19 -16.69 3.00
C ALA A 94 9.15 -16.61 1.85
N VAL A 95 8.14 -17.48 1.87
CA VAL A 95 7.03 -17.44 0.91
C VAL A 95 6.26 -16.13 1.02
N PHE A 96 5.91 -15.71 2.24
CA PHE A 96 5.26 -14.42 2.49
C PHE A 96 6.12 -13.25 2.02
N PHE A 97 7.41 -13.25 2.32
CA PHE A 97 8.36 -12.21 1.95
C PHE A 97 8.45 -12.03 0.43
N ILE A 98 8.60 -13.13 -0.30
CA ILE A 98 8.63 -13.11 -1.78
C ILE A 98 7.29 -12.64 -2.33
N ALA A 99 6.19 -13.17 -1.82
CA ALA A 99 4.85 -12.76 -2.23
C ALA A 99 4.62 -11.26 -1.97
N SER A 100 5.18 -10.71 -0.88
CA SER A 100 5.08 -9.29 -0.54
C SER A 100 5.82 -8.40 -1.54
N ILE A 101 7.00 -8.82 -2.01
CA ILE A 101 7.71 -8.11 -3.09
C ILE A 101 6.86 -8.13 -4.37
N LEU A 102 6.38 -9.31 -4.75
CA LEU A 102 5.65 -9.50 -5.99
C LEU A 102 4.31 -8.76 -6.01
N ILE A 103 3.55 -8.74 -4.90
CA ILE A 103 2.25 -8.06 -4.84
C ILE A 103 2.40 -6.52 -4.85
N CYS A 104 3.56 -5.99 -4.48
CA CYS A 104 3.83 -4.57 -4.60
C CYS A 104 3.98 -4.11 -6.07
N ILE A 105 4.24 -5.05 -7.01
CA ILE A 105 4.25 -4.73 -8.44
C ILE A 105 2.84 -4.27 -8.89
N PRO A 106 1.76 -5.05 -8.72
CA PRO A 106 0.40 -4.55 -8.97
C PRO A 106 0.05 -3.30 -8.17
N LEU A 107 0.48 -3.20 -6.90
CA LEU A 107 0.21 -2.03 -6.08
C LEU A 107 0.75 -0.74 -6.71
N ALA A 108 1.94 -0.79 -7.30
CA ALA A 108 2.55 0.36 -7.97
C ALA A 108 1.71 0.85 -9.17
N PHE A 109 1.02 -0.05 -9.89
CA PHE A 109 0.06 0.35 -10.93
C PHE A 109 -1.06 1.23 -10.35
N TYR A 110 -1.59 0.89 -9.19
CA TYR A 110 -2.60 1.72 -8.56
C TYR A 110 -2.07 3.11 -8.22
N TYR A 111 -0.92 3.19 -7.56
CA TYR A 111 -0.35 4.48 -7.17
C TYR A 111 0.10 5.33 -8.36
N GLY A 112 0.60 4.70 -9.42
CA GLY A 112 1.10 5.42 -10.60
C GLY A 112 0.03 5.74 -11.64
N GLN A 113 -0.98 4.89 -11.79
CA GLN A 113 -1.89 4.96 -12.94
C GLN A 113 -3.35 5.26 -12.59
N ALA A 114 -3.80 5.00 -11.33
CA ALA A 114 -5.23 5.07 -11.06
C ALA A 114 -5.81 6.49 -11.19
N ASN A 115 -5.09 7.51 -10.74
CA ASN A 115 -5.56 8.88 -10.87
C ASN A 115 -5.58 9.32 -12.35
N ILE A 116 -4.54 8.98 -13.12
CA ILE A 116 -4.45 9.26 -14.56
C ILE A 116 -5.63 8.60 -15.27
N PHE A 117 -5.83 7.30 -15.04
CA PHE A 117 -6.93 6.52 -15.59
C PHE A 117 -8.28 7.17 -15.34
N LEU A 118 -8.60 7.47 -14.09
CA LEU A 118 -9.89 8.03 -13.72
C LEU A 118 -10.14 9.41 -14.35
N ASN A 119 -9.10 10.23 -14.50
CA ASN A 119 -9.19 11.52 -15.19
C ASN A 119 -9.35 11.33 -16.70
N GLU A 120 -8.59 10.44 -17.33
CA GLU A 120 -8.66 10.22 -18.80
C GLU A 120 -10.01 9.64 -19.24
N ILE A 121 -10.64 8.77 -18.42
CA ILE A 121 -12.01 8.32 -18.72
C ILE A 121 -13.08 9.39 -18.44
N GLY A 122 -12.69 10.55 -17.89
CA GLY A 122 -13.59 11.68 -17.63
C GLY A 122 -14.25 11.71 -16.25
N MET A 123 -13.77 10.93 -15.27
CA MET A 123 -14.32 10.93 -13.92
C MET A 123 -14.00 12.24 -13.18
N GLN A 124 -15.01 13.07 -12.97
CA GLN A 124 -14.86 14.34 -12.28
C GLN A 124 -14.45 14.15 -10.81
N GLY A 125 -13.41 14.88 -10.35
CA GLY A 125 -12.91 14.81 -8.97
C GLY A 125 -12.35 13.43 -8.63
N ALA A 126 -11.47 12.90 -9.47
CA ALA A 126 -10.88 11.56 -9.33
C ALA A 126 -10.17 11.39 -7.98
N ALA A 127 -9.30 12.34 -7.57
CA ALA A 127 -8.58 12.29 -6.30
C ALA A 127 -9.55 12.28 -5.10
N GLN A 128 -10.63 13.08 -5.19
CA GLN A 128 -11.66 13.13 -4.15
C GLN A 128 -12.39 11.78 -4.03
N LYS A 129 -12.73 11.14 -5.16
CA LYS A 129 -13.37 9.82 -5.17
C LYS A 129 -12.43 8.72 -4.71
N MET A 130 -11.15 8.81 -5.07
CA MET A 130 -10.13 7.87 -4.57
C MET A 130 -10.00 7.89 -3.05
N SER A 131 -10.33 8.99 -2.36
CA SER A 131 -10.32 9.03 -0.88
C SER A 131 -11.35 8.09 -0.23
N LEU A 132 -12.37 7.60 -0.98
CA LEU A 132 -13.25 6.52 -0.51
C LEU A 132 -12.48 5.22 -0.21
N GLY A 133 -11.36 5.01 -0.89
CA GLY A 133 -10.44 3.90 -0.61
C GLY A 133 -9.84 4.00 0.79
N GLN A 134 -9.41 5.20 1.19
CA GLN A 134 -8.85 5.45 2.53
C GLN A 134 -9.95 5.42 3.61
N MET A 135 -11.17 5.85 3.29
CA MET A 135 -12.31 5.67 4.20
C MET A 135 -12.59 4.19 4.43
N SER A 136 -12.55 3.39 3.36
CA SER A 136 -12.67 1.93 3.45
C SER A 136 -11.55 1.32 4.31
N GLU A 137 -10.29 1.76 4.14
CA GLU A 137 -9.16 1.35 4.99
C GLU A 137 -9.46 1.61 6.47
N ALA A 138 -9.93 2.81 6.83
CA ALA A 138 -10.28 3.12 8.21
C ALA A 138 -11.33 2.14 8.79
N VAL A 139 -12.35 1.80 8.00
CA VAL A 139 -13.40 0.85 8.40
C VAL A 139 -12.83 -0.57 8.57
N PHE A 140 -12.05 -1.07 7.62
CA PHE A 140 -11.49 -2.42 7.69
C PHE A 140 -10.41 -2.53 8.76
N LEU A 141 -9.63 -1.48 9.00
CA LEU A 141 -8.69 -1.44 10.12
C LEU A 141 -9.40 -1.59 11.47
N PHE A 142 -10.55 -0.93 11.64
CA PHE A 142 -11.38 -1.08 12.83
C PHE A 142 -11.96 -2.49 12.98
N LEU A 143 -12.39 -3.11 11.88
CA LEU A 143 -12.96 -4.46 11.85
C LEU A 143 -11.89 -5.56 11.87
N MET A 144 -10.62 -5.20 11.70
CA MET A 144 -9.51 -6.14 11.52
C MET A 144 -9.38 -7.18 12.64
N PRO A 145 -9.51 -6.84 13.95
CA PRO A 145 -9.42 -7.84 15.02
C PRO A 145 -10.50 -8.94 14.94
N TRP A 146 -11.67 -8.60 14.41
CA TRP A 146 -12.75 -9.56 14.20
C TRP A 146 -12.46 -10.52 13.04
N PHE A 147 -11.98 -9.98 11.91
CA PHE A 147 -11.57 -10.79 10.76
C PHE A 147 -10.36 -11.65 11.09
N PHE A 148 -9.37 -11.09 11.75
CA PHE A 148 -8.13 -11.80 12.11
C PHE A 148 -8.39 -13.02 12.96
N ARG A 149 -9.27 -12.91 13.99
CA ARG A 149 -9.68 -14.04 14.84
C ARG A 149 -10.41 -15.15 14.09
N ARG A 150 -11.12 -14.83 13.00
CA ARG A 150 -11.88 -15.82 12.23
C ARG A 150 -11.07 -16.45 11.09
N LEU A 151 -10.26 -15.66 10.42
CA LEU A 151 -9.56 -16.06 9.21
C LEU A 151 -8.10 -16.49 9.48
N GLY A 152 -7.47 -15.90 10.51
CA GLY A 152 -6.04 -16.07 10.75
C GLY A 152 -5.17 -15.51 9.63
N VAL A 153 -3.86 -15.54 9.83
CA VAL A 153 -2.88 -14.90 8.92
C VAL A 153 -3.02 -15.34 7.47
N LYS A 154 -3.08 -16.66 7.22
CA LYS A 154 -3.10 -17.21 5.85
C LYS A 154 -4.27 -16.68 5.03
N TYR A 155 -5.48 -16.77 5.58
CA TYR A 155 -6.67 -16.38 4.82
C TYR A 155 -6.85 -14.87 4.74
N MET A 156 -6.39 -14.12 5.74
CA MET A 156 -6.33 -12.66 5.65
C MET A 156 -5.47 -12.22 4.46
N LEU A 157 -4.23 -12.74 4.36
CA LEU A 157 -3.33 -12.44 3.26
C LEU A 157 -3.94 -12.84 1.91
N LEU A 158 -4.56 -14.01 1.81
CA LEU A 158 -5.22 -14.49 0.59
C LEU A 158 -6.38 -13.59 0.17
N VAL A 159 -7.24 -13.19 1.09
CA VAL A 159 -8.37 -12.29 0.79
C VAL A 159 -7.86 -10.93 0.32
N GLY A 160 -6.81 -10.39 0.95
CA GLY A 160 -6.16 -9.18 0.49
C GLY A 160 -5.63 -9.29 -0.94
N MET A 161 -4.95 -10.40 -1.28
CA MET A 161 -4.46 -10.65 -2.64
C MET A 161 -5.59 -10.80 -3.65
N LEU A 162 -6.65 -11.55 -3.33
CA LEU A 162 -7.83 -11.71 -4.19
C LEU A 162 -8.55 -10.37 -4.41
N ALA A 163 -8.60 -9.52 -3.39
CA ALA A 163 -9.18 -8.20 -3.52
C ALA A 163 -8.42 -7.33 -4.55
N TRP A 164 -7.08 -7.46 -4.68
CA TRP A 164 -6.35 -6.83 -5.78
C TRP A 164 -6.74 -7.36 -7.13
N VAL A 165 -6.90 -8.67 -7.29
CA VAL A 165 -7.36 -9.26 -8.57
C VAL A 165 -8.70 -8.66 -8.98
N VAL A 166 -9.68 -8.70 -8.07
CA VAL A 166 -11.03 -8.17 -8.33
C VAL A 166 -10.97 -6.67 -8.62
N ARG A 167 -10.18 -5.91 -7.87
CA ARG A 167 -10.00 -4.47 -8.04
C ARG A 167 -9.53 -4.11 -9.45
N TYR A 168 -8.49 -4.77 -9.94
CA TYR A 168 -7.94 -4.46 -11.26
C TYR A 168 -8.83 -4.96 -12.39
N LEU A 169 -9.58 -6.05 -12.20
CA LEU A 169 -10.64 -6.43 -13.12
C LEU A 169 -11.76 -5.40 -13.17
N CYS A 170 -12.13 -4.83 -12.01
CA CYS A 170 -13.09 -3.73 -11.96
C CYS A 170 -12.61 -2.48 -12.71
N PHE A 171 -11.32 -2.17 -12.66
CA PHE A 171 -10.75 -1.06 -13.43
C PHE A 171 -10.59 -1.38 -14.92
N ALA A 172 -10.32 -2.63 -15.28
CA ALA A 172 -10.19 -3.06 -16.66
C ALA A 172 -11.52 -3.02 -17.44
N TYR A 173 -12.62 -3.30 -16.76
CA TYR A 173 -13.94 -3.44 -17.38
C TYR A 173 -14.96 -2.38 -16.93
N GLY A 174 -14.60 -1.53 -15.97
CA GLY A 174 -15.43 -0.43 -15.50
C GLY A 174 -15.43 0.76 -16.47
N ASP A 175 -16.57 1.40 -16.62
CA ASP A 175 -16.80 2.61 -17.40
C ASP A 175 -17.64 3.63 -16.62
N LEU A 176 -17.89 4.82 -17.19
CA LEU A 176 -18.71 5.85 -16.53
C LEU A 176 -20.23 5.65 -16.71
N ASP A 177 -20.63 4.66 -17.50
CA ASP A 177 -22.04 4.34 -17.77
C ASP A 177 -22.49 3.14 -16.92
N SER A 178 -22.71 2.00 -17.54
CA SER A 178 -23.18 0.77 -16.87
C SER A 178 -22.17 0.15 -15.93
N GLY A 179 -20.87 0.40 -16.15
CA GLY A 179 -19.72 -0.09 -15.37
C GLY A 179 -19.31 0.83 -14.21
N LEU A 180 -20.00 1.94 -13.95
CA LEU A 180 -19.63 2.91 -12.91
C LEU A 180 -19.49 2.26 -11.51
N TRP A 181 -20.34 1.31 -11.18
CA TRP A 181 -20.27 0.58 -9.93
C TRP A 181 -18.96 -0.23 -9.78
N MET A 182 -18.39 -0.71 -10.90
CA MET A 182 -17.09 -1.42 -10.88
C MET A 182 -15.97 -0.45 -10.50
N LEU A 183 -15.97 0.77 -11.03
CA LEU A 183 -14.97 1.78 -10.66
C LEU A 183 -15.02 2.10 -9.17
N TYR A 184 -16.20 2.32 -8.60
CA TYR A 184 -16.35 2.54 -7.17
C TYR A 184 -15.97 1.31 -6.34
N LEU A 185 -16.35 0.11 -6.76
CA LEU A 185 -15.93 -1.12 -6.09
C LEU A 185 -14.41 -1.25 -6.12
N GLY A 186 -13.78 -1.01 -7.27
CA GLY A 186 -12.31 -1.01 -7.39
C GLY A 186 -11.64 -0.01 -6.45
N ILE A 187 -12.21 1.17 -6.24
CA ILE A 187 -11.70 2.16 -5.29
C ILE A 187 -11.88 1.66 -3.84
N ILE A 188 -13.09 1.21 -3.47
CA ILE A 188 -13.43 0.80 -2.09
C ILE A 188 -12.68 -0.45 -1.66
N LEU A 189 -12.36 -1.37 -2.56
CA LEU A 189 -11.55 -2.55 -2.26
C LEU A 189 -10.15 -2.21 -1.72
N HIS A 190 -9.74 -0.94 -1.75
CA HIS A 190 -8.45 -0.49 -1.22
C HIS A 190 -8.23 -0.91 0.24
N GLY A 191 -9.22 -0.73 1.11
CA GLY A 191 -9.11 -1.08 2.51
C GLY A 191 -8.84 -2.58 2.72
N ILE A 192 -9.58 -3.45 2.00
CA ILE A 192 -9.35 -4.90 2.08
C ILE A 192 -7.95 -5.25 1.54
N CYS A 193 -7.57 -4.70 0.37
CA CYS A 193 -6.25 -4.94 -0.21
C CYS A 193 -5.14 -4.59 0.77
N TYR A 194 -5.22 -3.40 1.37
CA TYR A 194 -4.17 -2.84 2.20
C TYR A 194 -4.11 -3.49 3.59
N ASP A 195 -5.23 -3.49 4.30
CA ASP A 195 -5.26 -3.95 5.69
C ASP A 195 -5.07 -5.46 5.80
N PHE A 196 -5.75 -6.23 4.95
CA PHE A 196 -5.67 -7.68 5.02
C PHE A 196 -4.33 -8.22 4.54
N PHE A 197 -3.59 -7.47 3.74
CA PHE A 197 -2.26 -7.89 3.33
C PHE A 197 -1.15 -7.21 4.15
N PHE A 198 -1.05 -5.87 4.13
CA PHE A 198 0.10 -5.20 4.75
C PHE A 198 0.01 -5.14 6.26
N VAL A 199 -1.15 -4.81 6.84
CA VAL A 199 -1.27 -4.76 8.30
C VAL A 199 -1.14 -6.17 8.89
N THR A 200 -1.80 -7.18 8.28
CA THR A 200 -1.61 -8.59 8.64
C THR A 200 -0.16 -9.03 8.49
N GLY A 201 0.50 -8.61 7.40
CA GLY A 201 1.90 -8.92 7.12
C GLY A 201 2.86 -8.35 8.17
N ASN A 202 2.61 -7.13 8.64
CA ASN A 202 3.37 -6.52 9.72
C ASN A 202 3.19 -7.29 11.04
N ILE A 203 1.94 -7.66 11.39
CA ILE A 203 1.65 -8.48 12.58
C ILE A 203 2.35 -9.83 12.46
N TYR A 204 2.27 -10.49 11.31
CA TYR A 204 2.92 -11.77 11.06
C TYR A 204 4.45 -11.67 11.17
N THR A 205 5.03 -10.60 10.63
CA THR A 205 6.47 -10.33 10.74
C THR A 205 6.90 -10.19 12.20
N ASP A 206 6.14 -9.46 13.01
CA ASP A 206 6.41 -9.27 14.44
C ASP A 206 6.37 -10.60 15.20
N GLN A 207 5.35 -11.43 14.93
CA GLN A 207 5.19 -12.74 15.57
C GLN A 207 6.35 -13.69 15.25
N VAL A 208 6.80 -13.70 13.99
CA VAL A 208 7.85 -14.62 13.52
C VAL A 208 9.25 -14.14 13.90
N ALA A 209 9.49 -12.84 13.89
CA ALA A 209 10.81 -12.27 14.19
C ALA A 209 11.17 -12.34 15.68
N GLY A 210 10.19 -12.24 16.56
CA GLY A 210 10.40 -12.15 17.99
C GLY A 210 11.05 -10.84 18.45
N PRO A 211 11.15 -10.59 19.77
CA PRO A 211 11.53 -9.26 20.30
C PRO A 211 12.91 -8.75 19.88
N GLN A 212 13.87 -9.68 19.69
CA GLN A 212 15.29 -9.31 19.46
C GLN A 212 15.54 -8.67 18.09
N VAL A 213 14.82 -9.11 17.05
CA VAL A 213 15.03 -8.66 15.66
C VAL A 213 13.79 -8.04 15.03
N ARG A 214 12.74 -7.79 15.80
CA ARG A 214 11.45 -7.25 15.35
C ARG A 214 11.63 -5.99 14.49
N SER A 215 12.28 -4.97 14.99
CA SER A 215 12.47 -3.71 14.27
C SER A 215 13.26 -3.89 12.97
N SER A 216 14.30 -4.73 12.98
CA SER A 216 15.08 -5.03 11.78
C SER A 216 14.29 -5.86 10.76
N ALA A 217 13.42 -6.76 11.21
CA ALA A 217 12.53 -7.54 10.33
C ALA A 217 11.45 -6.65 9.69
N GLN A 218 10.89 -5.69 10.44
CA GLN A 218 9.98 -4.68 9.89
C GLN A 218 10.69 -3.77 8.87
N GLY A 219 11.93 -3.36 9.15
CA GLY A 219 12.74 -2.62 8.17
C GLY A 219 13.02 -3.44 6.91
N LEU A 220 13.33 -4.73 7.06
CA LEU A 220 13.60 -5.64 5.94
C LEU A 220 12.37 -5.83 5.04
N ILE A 221 11.18 -6.06 5.62
CA ILE A 221 9.95 -6.20 4.83
C ILE A 221 9.56 -4.87 4.16
N THR A 222 9.77 -3.74 4.84
CA THR A 222 9.52 -2.41 4.27
C THR A 222 10.45 -2.14 3.08
N LEU A 223 11.75 -2.47 3.18
CA LEU A 223 12.69 -2.35 2.07
C LEU A 223 12.30 -3.26 0.90
N ALA A 224 11.87 -4.49 1.19
CA ALA A 224 11.44 -5.44 0.18
C ALA A 224 10.18 -4.97 -0.56
N THR A 225 9.19 -4.46 0.15
CA THR A 225 7.90 -4.01 -0.40
C THR A 225 8.01 -2.63 -1.03
N TYR A 226 8.17 -1.58 -0.20
CA TYR A 226 8.19 -0.18 -0.65
C TYR A 226 9.50 0.22 -1.34
N GLY A 227 10.61 -0.51 -1.11
CA GLY A 227 11.83 -0.36 -1.89
C GLY A 227 11.77 -1.16 -3.19
N LEU A 228 12.14 -2.45 -3.13
CA LEU A 228 12.33 -3.28 -4.31
C LEU A 228 11.04 -3.54 -5.10
N GLY A 229 9.96 -3.94 -4.42
CA GLY A 229 8.69 -4.28 -5.06
C GLY A 229 8.07 -3.10 -5.78
N MET A 230 8.00 -1.93 -5.13
CA MET A 230 7.48 -0.70 -5.74
C MET A 230 8.38 -0.17 -6.85
N TYR A 231 9.72 -0.26 -6.70
CA TYR A 231 10.64 0.15 -7.77
C TYR A 231 10.40 -0.63 -9.06
N ILE A 232 10.37 -1.96 -8.97
CA ILE A 232 10.06 -2.83 -10.12
C ILE A 232 8.65 -2.53 -10.64
N GLY A 233 7.70 -2.34 -9.74
CA GLY A 233 6.31 -2.09 -10.08
C GLY A 233 6.08 -0.77 -10.82
N PHE A 234 6.69 0.33 -10.40
CA PHE A 234 6.57 1.61 -11.10
C PHE A 234 7.23 1.57 -12.47
N TRP A 235 8.39 0.90 -12.58
CA TRP A 235 9.01 0.69 -13.89
C TRP A 235 8.10 -0.12 -14.83
N ALA A 236 7.52 -1.22 -14.34
CA ALA A 236 6.59 -2.03 -15.13
C ALA A 236 5.31 -1.26 -15.49
N ALA A 237 4.74 -0.49 -14.54
CA ALA A 237 3.55 0.30 -14.77
C ALA A 237 3.77 1.37 -15.86
N GLY A 238 4.91 2.07 -15.81
CA GLY A 238 5.28 3.05 -16.83
C GLY A 238 5.50 2.39 -18.20
N ALA A 239 6.22 1.26 -18.26
CA ALA A 239 6.47 0.54 -19.50
C ALA A 239 5.18 0.03 -20.15
N ILE A 240 4.25 -0.54 -19.35
CA ILE A 240 2.99 -1.09 -19.87
C ILE A 240 2.03 0.04 -20.27
N ALA A 241 1.90 1.09 -19.48
CA ALA A 241 1.09 2.24 -19.86
C ALA A 241 1.63 2.87 -21.15
N GLY A 242 2.94 3.12 -21.22
CA GLY A 242 3.57 3.68 -22.41
C GLY A 242 3.47 2.82 -23.68
N ALA A 243 3.38 1.48 -23.53
CA ALA A 243 3.15 0.57 -24.65
C ALA A 243 1.67 0.52 -25.12
N ASN A 244 0.75 1.09 -24.35
CA ASN A 244 -0.69 1.06 -24.61
C ASN A 244 -1.30 2.46 -24.77
N VAL A 245 -0.51 3.42 -25.25
CA VAL A 245 -0.98 4.78 -25.55
C VAL A 245 -1.85 4.82 -26.81
N ILE A 246 -2.80 5.73 -26.84
CA ILE A 246 -3.59 6.11 -28.01
C ILE A 246 -3.11 7.49 -28.43
N LEU A 247 -2.63 7.61 -29.68
CA LEU A 247 -2.10 8.84 -30.25
C LEU A 247 -3.14 9.50 -31.15
N ASP A 248 -3.13 10.82 -31.21
CA ASP A 248 -3.86 11.58 -32.21
C ASP A 248 -3.11 11.64 -33.57
N ALA A 249 -3.68 12.34 -34.51
CA ALA A 249 -3.07 12.54 -35.86
C ALA A 249 -1.74 13.32 -35.82
N GLY A 250 -1.47 14.05 -34.73
CA GLY A 250 -0.23 14.81 -34.52
C GLY A 250 0.85 13.99 -33.78
N GLY A 251 0.52 12.78 -33.31
CA GLY A 251 1.42 11.92 -32.51
C GLY A 251 1.41 12.22 -31.01
N GLU A 252 0.49 13.04 -30.53
CA GLU A 252 0.33 13.34 -29.10
C GLU A 252 -0.52 12.29 -28.40
N VAL A 253 -0.16 11.95 -27.15
CA VAL A 253 -0.91 11.00 -26.34
C VAL A 253 -2.24 11.61 -25.91
N THR A 254 -3.34 10.99 -26.32
CA THR A 254 -4.70 11.43 -25.97
C THR A 254 -5.38 10.55 -24.92
N ASN A 255 -5.05 9.28 -24.89
CA ASN A 255 -5.62 8.31 -23.95
C ASN A 255 -4.74 7.03 -23.93
N HIS A 256 -5.17 6.03 -23.16
CA HIS A 256 -4.56 4.71 -23.09
C HIS A 256 -5.59 3.60 -23.30
N HIS A 257 -5.13 2.43 -23.75
CA HIS A 257 -5.92 1.19 -23.72
C HIS A 257 -5.98 0.67 -22.27
N TRP A 258 -6.81 1.30 -21.43
CA TRP A 258 -6.86 1.04 -19.99
C TRP A 258 -7.27 -0.38 -19.64
N ASP A 259 -8.07 -1.03 -20.46
CA ASP A 259 -8.38 -2.46 -20.34
C ASP A 259 -7.10 -3.32 -20.30
N LYS A 260 -6.18 -3.09 -21.23
CA LYS A 260 -4.90 -3.82 -21.29
C LYS A 260 -3.97 -3.45 -20.14
N VAL A 261 -3.91 -2.16 -19.79
CA VAL A 261 -3.08 -1.66 -18.69
C VAL A 261 -3.49 -2.30 -17.36
N TRP A 262 -4.80 -2.43 -17.09
CA TRP A 262 -5.30 -3.00 -15.83
C TRP A 262 -5.37 -4.52 -15.82
N LEU A 263 -5.50 -5.18 -16.97
CA LEU A 263 -5.45 -6.66 -17.04
C LEU A 263 -4.09 -7.20 -16.63
N PHE A 264 -3.00 -6.50 -16.90
CA PHE A 264 -1.67 -6.97 -16.49
C PHE A 264 -1.54 -7.14 -14.97
N PRO A 265 -1.76 -6.10 -14.11
CA PRO A 265 -1.68 -6.26 -12.66
C PRO A 265 -2.74 -7.22 -12.11
N ALA A 266 -3.91 -7.36 -12.76
CA ALA A 266 -4.92 -8.35 -12.37
C ALA A 266 -4.38 -9.78 -12.53
N MET A 267 -3.86 -10.13 -13.70
CA MET A 267 -3.30 -11.45 -13.98
C MET A 267 -2.05 -11.72 -13.14
N PHE A 268 -1.19 -10.72 -12.96
CA PHE A 268 0.01 -10.84 -12.13
C PHE A 268 -0.36 -11.12 -10.67
N ALA A 269 -1.30 -10.35 -10.09
CA ALA A 269 -1.79 -10.57 -8.73
C ALA A 269 -2.44 -11.96 -8.57
N ALA A 270 -3.20 -12.43 -9.59
CA ALA A 270 -3.76 -13.77 -9.59
C ALA A 270 -2.66 -14.85 -9.56
N GLY A 271 -1.63 -14.72 -10.37
CA GLY A 271 -0.47 -15.62 -10.36
C GLY A 271 0.23 -15.66 -9.00
N VAL A 272 0.49 -14.50 -8.40
CA VAL A 272 1.07 -14.40 -7.04
C VAL A 272 0.17 -15.06 -6.00
N THR A 273 -1.15 -14.85 -6.09
CA THR A 273 -2.13 -15.46 -5.19
C THR A 273 -2.10 -16.99 -5.27
N VAL A 274 -2.03 -17.55 -6.48
CA VAL A 274 -1.93 -19.00 -6.70
C VAL A 274 -0.63 -19.54 -6.11
N LEU A 275 0.51 -18.90 -6.38
CA LEU A 275 1.79 -19.29 -5.82
C LEU A 275 1.77 -19.25 -4.28
N PHE A 276 1.22 -18.20 -3.70
CA PHE A 276 1.07 -18.10 -2.25
C PHE A 276 0.19 -19.23 -1.69
N LEU A 277 -0.94 -19.52 -2.32
CA LEU A 277 -1.86 -20.59 -1.89
C LEU A 277 -1.17 -21.95 -1.87
N LEU A 278 -0.34 -22.23 -2.86
CA LEU A 278 0.36 -23.53 -3.01
C LEU A 278 1.50 -23.69 -2.01
N PHE A 279 2.26 -22.61 -1.75
CA PHE A 279 3.49 -22.71 -0.98
C PHE A 279 3.38 -22.26 0.48
N PHE A 280 2.44 -21.36 0.82
CA PHE A 280 2.21 -20.93 2.20
C PHE A 280 1.31 -21.92 2.93
N LYS A 281 1.87 -22.66 3.88
CA LYS A 281 1.13 -23.67 4.65
C LYS A 281 0.49 -23.05 5.89
N LYS A 282 -0.72 -23.52 6.24
CA LYS A 282 -1.34 -23.18 7.53
C LYS A 282 -0.47 -23.73 8.67
N SER A 283 -0.18 -22.90 9.67
CA SER A 283 0.57 -23.32 10.85
C SER A 283 -0.39 -23.43 12.04
N GLU A 284 -0.43 -24.58 12.71
CA GLU A 284 -1.29 -24.83 13.88
C GLU A 284 -0.96 -23.92 15.08
N LYS A 285 0.25 -23.34 15.14
CA LYS A 285 0.68 -22.43 16.21
C LYS A 285 0.25 -20.97 16.01
N GLN A 286 -0.32 -20.59 14.86
CA GLN A 286 -0.66 -19.20 14.53
C GLN A 286 -2.14 -18.85 14.76
N ASP A 287 -2.97 -19.83 15.12
CA ASP A 287 -4.40 -19.62 15.35
C ASP A 287 -4.72 -19.32 16.84
N ILE A 288 -3.71 -19.18 17.71
CA ILE A 288 -3.87 -18.92 19.15
C ILE A 288 -3.17 -17.59 19.49
N ALA A 289 -3.82 -16.48 19.19
CA ALA A 289 -3.58 -15.19 19.82
C ALA A 289 -4.85 -14.32 19.73
#